data_a2066049bf1bc835418072b89d0f486e
#
_entry.id   a2066049bf1bc835418072b89d0f486e
#
_cell.length_a   1.000
_cell.length_b   1.000
_cell.length_c   1.000
_cell.angle_alpha   90.00
_cell.angle_beta   90.00
_cell.angle_gamma   90.00
#
_symmetry.space_group_name_H-M   'P 1'
#
loop_
_entity.id
_entity.type
_entity.pdbx_description
1 polymer ?
#
loop_
_entity_poly.entity_id
_entity_poly.type
_entity_poly.pdbx_seq_one_letter_code
_entity_poly.pdbx_strand_id
1 'polypeptide(L)'
;LTEQGFKVTFRTVGRDDQQGPAVASYLASEFKPKTVAVIDDATAYGEGLANEVEKTLKAAGIKVLPREKGTDQTKDWKAVLTKVRGKKPDAIFYGGMDATGGPLLKQGRELGIKVVFSFGDGACTEEMTKLAGDAAEGLICSQAGLPVQAANKKFLDAYKAKFNVEPILYSPFTYDAANLLIEAMKGANSVDPAIYLPQLAKISYEGATGKIEFDDKGDRKDAEMTIFTMKGGKLDPLAIIKSGNTIKFEDFIKAAAAPAAAPAAAPAAAPAAAPAAAPA
;
A
#
# COMPACT_ATOMS: atom_id res chain seq x y z
N LEU A 1 11.61 -11.06 -0.77
CA LEU A 1 11.38 -12.41 -0.28
C LEU A 1 10.86 -13.32 -1.40
N THR A 2 9.76 -12.93 -2.06
CA THR A 2 9.16 -13.68 -3.18
C THR A 2 10.06 -13.82 -4.39
N GLU A 3 11.00 -12.90 -4.63
CA GLU A 3 12.04 -12.98 -5.68
C GLU A 3 13.15 -14.00 -5.37
N GLN A 4 13.20 -14.56 -4.19
CA GLN A 4 14.23 -15.55 -3.79
C GLN A 4 13.85 -16.99 -4.20
N GLY A 5 12.70 -17.19 -4.88
CA GLY A 5 12.28 -18.48 -5.40
C GLY A 5 11.61 -19.41 -4.37
N PHE A 6 11.30 -18.91 -3.17
CA PHE A 6 10.52 -19.67 -2.19
C PHE A 6 9.11 -19.94 -2.71
N LYS A 7 8.68 -21.21 -2.63
CA LYS A 7 7.34 -21.64 -3.08
C LYS A 7 6.29 -21.67 -1.96
N VAL A 8 6.68 -21.25 -0.76
CA VAL A 8 5.87 -21.29 0.46
C VAL A 8 5.52 -19.90 1.00
N THR A 9 5.84 -18.85 0.23
CA THR A 9 5.62 -17.46 0.64
C THR A 9 4.56 -16.84 -0.24
N PHE A 10 3.52 -16.27 0.40
CA PHE A 10 2.44 -15.55 -0.27
C PHE A 10 2.23 -14.20 0.40
N ARG A 11 1.90 -13.17 -0.39
CA ARG A 11 1.76 -11.81 0.07
C ARG A 11 0.38 -11.26 -0.28
N THR A 12 -0.37 -10.81 0.70
CA THR A 12 -1.73 -10.25 0.52
C THR A 12 -1.74 -8.73 0.31
N VAL A 13 -0.59 -8.07 0.46
CA VAL A 13 -0.38 -6.61 0.26
C VAL A 13 0.55 -6.36 -0.91
N GLY A 14 0.75 -5.11 -1.31
CA GLY A 14 1.73 -4.75 -2.33
C GLY A 14 3.18 -4.84 -1.86
N ARG A 15 4.12 -4.72 -2.78
CA ARG A 15 5.57 -4.78 -2.57
C ARG A 15 6.17 -3.38 -2.51
N ASP A 16 7.39 -3.26 -1.94
CA ASP A 16 8.12 -1.99 -1.87
C ASP A 16 8.43 -1.42 -3.26
N ASP A 17 8.68 -2.28 -4.27
CA ASP A 17 8.89 -1.88 -5.66
C ASP A 17 7.60 -1.45 -6.40
N GLN A 18 6.45 -1.52 -5.74
CA GLN A 18 5.19 -0.91 -6.13
C GLN A 18 4.90 0.33 -5.27
N GLN A 19 5.16 0.25 -3.96
CA GLN A 19 4.89 1.32 -3.00
C GLN A 19 5.85 2.51 -3.17
N GLY A 20 7.16 2.25 -3.35
CA GLY A 20 8.15 3.30 -3.58
C GLY A 20 7.84 4.15 -4.81
N PRO A 21 7.61 3.53 -5.99
CA PRO A 21 7.15 4.25 -7.18
C PRO A 21 5.83 5.00 -6.98
N ALA A 22 4.88 4.45 -6.22
CA ALA A 22 3.59 5.09 -5.97
C ALA A 22 3.77 6.41 -5.21
N VAL A 23 4.47 6.41 -4.07
CA VAL A 23 4.69 7.63 -3.28
C VAL A 23 5.58 8.63 -4.02
N ALA A 24 6.61 8.17 -4.73
CA ALA A 24 7.51 9.03 -5.50
C ALA A 24 6.79 9.71 -6.67
N SER A 25 5.97 8.98 -7.42
CA SER A 25 5.17 9.53 -8.52
C SER A 25 4.13 10.53 -8.02
N TYR A 26 3.48 10.24 -6.89
CA TYR A 26 2.55 11.17 -6.26
C TYR A 26 3.24 12.48 -5.85
N LEU A 27 4.41 12.38 -5.21
CA LEU A 27 5.21 13.58 -4.87
C LEU A 27 5.59 14.37 -6.12
N ALA A 28 6.01 13.69 -7.17
CA ALA A 28 6.42 14.31 -8.43
C ALA A 28 5.25 15.05 -9.12
N SER A 29 4.06 14.47 -9.14
CA SER A 29 2.88 15.06 -9.81
C SER A 29 2.26 16.20 -9.02
N GLU A 30 2.05 16.01 -7.71
CA GLU A 30 1.29 16.94 -6.87
C GLU A 30 2.15 18.08 -6.33
N PHE A 31 3.39 17.78 -5.90
CA PHE A 31 4.28 18.77 -5.29
C PHE A 31 5.34 19.33 -6.24
N LYS A 32 5.61 18.63 -7.34
CA LYS A 32 6.56 19.03 -8.40
C LYS A 32 7.92 19.50 -7.86
N PRO A 33 8.55 18.76 -6.94
CA PRO A 33 9.80 19.15 -6.34
C PRO A 33 10.92 19.11 -7.39
N LYS A 34 11.84 20.08 -7.35
CA LYS A 34 13.07 20.03 -8.14
C LYS A 34 14.15 19.20 -7.45
N THR A 35 14.12 19.17 -6.12
CA THR A 35 15.14 18.54 -5.29
C THR A 35 14.48 17.82 -4.11
N VAL A 36 14.80 16.54 -3.93
CA VAL A 36 14.29 15.73 -2.81
C VAL A 36 15.44 15.20 -1.97
N ALA A 37 15.32 15.33 -0.65
CA ALA A 37 16.18 14.63 0.30
C ALA A 37 15.55 13.28 0.66
N VAL A 38 16.38 12.24 0.70
CA VAL A 38 15.96 10.89 1.12
C VAL A 38 16.74 10.51 2.38
N ILE A 39 16.03 10.05 3.38
CA ILE A 39 16.56 9.60 4.66
C ILE A 39 16.02 8.19 4.91
N ASP A 40 16.80 7.29 5.48
CA ASP A 40 16.34 5.97 5.92
C ASP A 40 16.87 5.59 7.32
N ASP A 41 16.25 4.57 7.93
CA ASP A 41 16.63 4.04 9.25
C ASP A 41 17.63 2.89 9.18
N ALA A 42 18.26 2.66 8.03
CA ALA A 42 19.22 1.59 7.76
C ALA A 42 18.68 0.17 8.03
N THR A 43 17.37 -0.01 8.19
CA THR A 43 16.74 -1.35 8.16
C THR A 43 16.60 -1.85 6.72
N ALA A 44 16.46 -3.17 6.55
CA ALA A 44 16.19 -3.75 5.23
C ALA A 44 14.93 -3.18 4.58
N TYR A 45 13.88 -2.86 5.39
CA TYR A 45 12.66 -2.21 4.92
C TYR A 45 12.91 -0.75 4.53
N GLY A 46 13.43 0.06 5.46
CA GLY A 46 13.62 1.50 5.22
C GLY A 46 14.56 1.79 4.06
N GLU A 47 15.68 1.05 3.98
CA GLU A 47 16.64 1.16 2.88
C GLU A 47 16.05 0.65 1.55
N GLY A 48 15.31 -0.47 1.56
CA GLY A 48 14.67 -1.04 0.38
C GLY A 48 13.65 -0.09 -0.23
N LEU A 49 12.75 0.44 0.58
CA LEU A 49 11.73 1.41 0.12
C LEU A 49 12.37 2.71 -0.38
N ALA A 50 13.39 3.22 0.34
CA ALA A 50 14.12 4.42 -0.06
C ALA A 50 14.85 4.23 -1.41
N ASN A 51 15.37 3.03 -1.71
CA ASN A 51 15.97 2.71 -3.00
C ASN A 51 14.97 2.85 -4.14
N GLU A 52 13.75 2.33 -3.99
CA GLU A 52 12.71 2.41 -5.03
C GLU A 52 12.19 3.84 -5.20
N VAL A 53 12.07 4.62 -4.11
CA VAL A 53 11.72 6.04 -4.18
C VAL A 53 12.78 6.83 -4.93
N GLU A 54 14.07 6.67 -4.59
CA GLU A 54 15.16 7.37 -5.29
C GLU A 54 15.21 7.04 -6.78
N LYS A 55 15.09 5.76 -7.11
CA LYS A 55 15.09 5.28 -8.49
C LYS A 55 13.97 5.96 -9.30
N THR A 56 12.78 6.02 -8.74
CA THR A 56 11.61 6.62 -9.40
C THR A 56 11.73 8.14 -9.55
N LEU A 57 12.17 8.83 -8.49
CA LEU A 57 12.40 10.29 -8.55
C LEU A 57 13.46 10.66 -9.59
N LYS A 58 14.58 9.89 -9.64
CA LYS A 58 15.63 10.10 -10.64
C LYS A 58 15.12 9.85 -12.06
N ALA A 59 14.31 8.80 -12.27
CA ALA A 59 13.68 8.52 -13.57
C ALA A 59 12.71 9.63 -14.00
N ALA A 60 12.06 10.33 -13.06
CA ALA A 60 11.22 11.48 -13.30
C ALA A 60 12.02 12.80 -13.50
N GLY A 61 13.36 12.75 -13.55
CA GLY A 61 14.21 13.92 -13.73
C GLY A 61 14.37 14.80 -12.48
N ILE A 62 13.96 14.31 -11.31
CA ILE A 62 14.05 15.02 -10.04
C ILE A 62 15.44 14.80 -9.43
N LYS A 63 16.08 15.87 -8.97
CA LYS A 63 17.38 15.77 -8.30
C LYS A 63 17.21 15.18 -6.91
N VAL A 64 17.77 13.99 -6.68
CA VAL A 64 17.86 13.38 -5.36
C VAL A 64 19.19 13.75 -4.72
N LEU A 65 19.13 14.30 -3.50
CA LEU A 65 20.32 14.64 -2.70
C LEU A 65 21.03 13.36 -2.21
N PRO A 66 22.33 13.45 -1.86
CA PRO A 66 23.00 12.32 -1.20
C PRO A 66 22.21 11.89 0.03
N ARG A 67 21.91 10.58 0.09
CA ARG A 67 21.10 9.97 1.14
C ARG A 67 21.73 10.15 2.51
N GLU A 68 20.90 10.47 3.47
CA GLU A 68 21.27 10.49 4.89
C GLU A 68 20.66 9.25 5.58
N LYS A 69 21.31 8.78 6.64
CA LYS A 69 20.87 7.58 7.35
C LYS A 69 20.82 7.82 8.86
N GLY A 70 19.88 7.13 9.49
CA GLY A 70 19.85 6.88 10.92
C GLY A 70 19.94 5.39 11.20
N THR A 71 19.31 4.97 12.30
CA THR A 71 19.04 3.59 12.65
C THR A 71 17.60 3.47 13.14
N ASP A 72 17.09 2.26 13.33
CA ASP A 72 15.78 1.98 13.93
C ASP A 72 15.67 2.43 15.41
N GLN A 73 16.79 2.88 16.02
CA GLN A 73 16.85 3.44 17.38
C GLN A 73 17.05 4.95 17.41
N THR A 74 17.23 5.60 16.25
CA THR A 74 17.55 7.04 16.20
C THR A 74 16.35 7.88 16.67
N LYS A 75 16.58 8.68 17.74
CA LYS A 75 15.62 9.63 18.30
C LYS A 75 16.05 11.07 18.11
N ASP A 76 17.35 11.34 17.99
CA ASP A 76 17.89 12.68 17.71
C ASP A 76 18.34 12.77 16.26
N TRP A 77 17.58 13.55 15.48
CA TRP A 77 17.78 13.78 14.06
C TRP A 77 18.38 15.15 13.75
N LYS A 78 18.68 15.97 14.77
CA LYS A 78 19.07 17.38 14.58
C LYS A 78 20.29 17.55 13.68
N ALA A 79 21.30 16.71 13.82
CA ALA A 79 22.51 16.75 12.99
C ALA A 79 22.19 16.44 11.52
N VAL A 80 21.45 15.36 11.27
CA VAL A 80 20.99 14.96 9.91
C VAL A 80 20.11 16.05 9.30
N LEU A 81 19.12 16.52 10.03
CA LEU A 81 18.18 17.54 9.56
C LEU A 81 18.84 18.90 9.32
N THR A 82 19.85 19.28 10.10
CA THR A 82 20.62 20.50 9.87
C THR A 82 21.38 20.42 8.55
N LYS A 83 21.98 19.27 8.26
CA LYS A 83 22.68 18.99 7.00
C LYS A 83 21.71 19.02 5.80
N VAL A 84 20.56 18.36 5.95
CA VAL A 84 19.49 18.34 4.93
C VAL A 84 18.95 19.75 4.68
N ARG A 85 18.64 20.52 5.74
CA ARG A 85 18.17 21.90 5.65
C ARG A 85 19.15 22.79 4.89
N GLY A 86 20.44 22.62 5.14
CA GLY A 86 21.51 23.38 4.43
C GLY A 86 21.50 23.16 2.91
N LYS A 87 21.02 22.01 2.45
CA LYS A 87 20.89 21.66 1.03
C LYS A 87 19.59 22.18 0.38
N LYS A 88 18.66 22.73 1.18
CA LYS A 88 17.38 23.33 0.76
C LYS A 88 16.56 22.43 -0.17
N PRO A 89 16.18 21.20 0.23
CA PRO A 89 15.31 20.36 -0.57
C PRO A 89 13.90 20.96 -0.67
N ASP A 90 13.16 20.61 -1.74
CA ASP A 90 11.76 20.99 -1.92
C ASP A 90 10.81 19.95 -1.25
N ALA A 91 11.28 18.72 -1.00
CA ALA A 91 10.57 17.68 -0.28
C ALA A 91 11.56 16.75 0.44
N ILE A 92 11.07 16.03 1.44
CA ILE A 92 11.84 15.04 2.18
C ILE A 92 11.04 13.74 2.19
N PHE A 93 11.71 12.62 1.83
CA PHE A 93 11.19 11.27 2.02
C PHE A 93 11.96 10.58 3.16
N TYR A 94 11.23 9.87 4.01
CA TYR A 94 11.80 9.02 5.06
C TYR A 94 11.30 7.58 4.92
N GLY A 95 12.25 6.65 4.79
CA GLY A 95 12.03 5.20 4.85
C GLY A 95 12.36 4.67 6.24
N GLY A 96 11.34 4.27 6.99
CA GLY A 96 11.46 3.75 8.36
C GLY A 96 10.13 3.77 9.09
N MET A 97 10.17 3.51 10.40
CA MET A 97 8.99 3.36 11.24
C MET A 97 8.58 4.68 11.91
N ASP A 98 7.33 4.75 12.38
CA ASP A 98 6.77 5.90 13.11
C ASP A 98 7.58 6.26 14.37
N ALA A 99 8.06 5.26 15.11
CA ALA A 99 8.85 5.46 16.33
C ALA A 99 10.12 6.31 16.14
N THR A 100 10.65 6.36 14.93
CA THR A 100 11.82 7.18 14.54
C THR A 100 11.41 8.33 13.61
N GLY A 101 10.40 8.12 12.76
CA GLY A 101 9.84 9.11 11.84
C GLY A 101 9.12 10.26 12.54
N GLY A 102 8.40 9.99 13.64
CA GLY A 102 7.76 11.03 14.45
C GLY A 102 8.75 12.04 15.04
N PRO A 103 9.80 11.61 15.76
CA PRO A 103 10.88 12.49 16.20
C PRO A 103 11.57 13.24 15.05
N LEU A 104 11.82 12.57 13.90
CA LEU A 104 12.40 13.21 12.71
C LEU A 104 11.52 14.36 12.23
N LEU A 105 10.22 14.13 12.04
CA LEU A 105 9.28 15.14 11.57
C LEU A 105 9.17 16.31 12.55
N LYS A 106 9.02 16.03 13.86
CA LYS A 106 8.96 17.03 14.91
C LYS A 106 10.19 17.95 14.89
N GLN A 107 11.38 17.36 14.95
CA GLN A 107 12.63 18.11 14.94
C GLN A 107 12.85 18.85 13.61
N GLY A 108 12.37 18.30 12.49
CA GLY A 108 12.37 18.99 11.21
C GLY A 108 11.57 20.29 11.26
N ARG A 109 10.38 20.26 11.82
CA ARG A 109 9.54 21.46 12.01
C ARG A 109 10.15 22.45 13.01
N GLU A 110 10.69 21.96 14.12
CA GLU A 110 11.43 22.79 15.11
C GLU A 110 12.64 23.52 14.48
N LEU A 111 13.33 22.88 13.55
CA LEU A 111 14.42 23.48 12.79
C LEU A 111 13.96 24.39 11.64
N GLY A 112 12.65 24.62 11.50
CA GLY A 112 12.08 25.49 10.48
C GLY A 112 12.01 24.88 9.07
N ILE A 113 12.11 23.57 8.93
CA ILE A 113 11.91 22.88 7.65
C ILE A 113 10.41 22.79 7.36
N LYS A 114 9.92 23.58 6.39
CA LYS A 114 8.48 23.71 6.06
C LYS A 114 8.04 22.88 4.87
N VAL A 115 8.97 22.22 4.16
CA VAL A 115 8.66 21.41 2.99
C VAL A 115 7.82 20.17 3.35
N VAL A 116 7.20 19.53 2.37
CA VAL A 116 6.46 18.30 2.58
C VAL A 116 7.41 17.19 3.05
N PHE A 117 6.99 16.49 4.09
CA PHE A 117 7.59 15.22 4.51
C PHE A 117 6.71 14.09 4.03
N SER A 118 7.32 13.08 3.42
CA SER A 118 6.64 11.88 2.97
C SER A 118 7.26 10.62 3.56
N PHE A 119 6.44 9.60 3.73
CA PHE A 119 6.78 8.39 4.48
C PHE A 119 6.24 7.14 3.77
N GLY A 120 6.85 5.99 4.09
CA GLY A 120 6.27 4.68 3.79
C GLY A 120 5.18 4.30 4.79
N ASP A 121 4.66 3.07 4.66
CA ASP A 121 3.60 2.52 5.52
C ASP A 121 4.04 2.34 6.98
N GLY A 122 5.32 2.07 7.23
CA GLY A 122 5.87 1.96 8.59
C GLY A 122 5.73 3.23 9.45
N ALA A 123 5.51 4.39 8.81
CA ALA A 123 5.20 5.65 9.48
C ALA A 123 3.85 6.25 9.03
N CYS A 124 2.99 5.45 8.35
CA CYS A 124 1.65 5.85 7.94
C CYS A 124 0.63 5.42 9.00
N THR A 125 0.77 5.92 10.22
CA THR A 125 -0.02 5.56 11.39
C THR A 125 -0.50 6.81 12.13
N GLU A 126 -1.64 6.73 12.81
CA GLU A 126 -2.11 7.83 13.69
C GLU A 126 -1.20 8.06 14.91
N GLU A 127 -0.29 7.11 15.20
CA GLU A 127 0.74 7.26 16.23
C GLU A 127 1.69 8.43 15.93
N MET A 128 1.87 8.76 14.63
CA MET A 128 2.64 9.94 14.21
C MET A 128 2.12 11.24 14.87
N THR A 129 0.81 11.36 15.10
CA THR A 129 0.24 12.52 15.81
C THR A 129 0.68 12.57 17.28
N LYS A 130 0.80 11.43 17.96
CA LYS A 130 1.30 11.39 19.34
C LYS A 130 2.79 11.68 19.42
N LEU A 131 3.56 11.17 18.44
CA LEU A 131 5.03 11.31 18.42
C LEU A 131 5.49 12.70 17.95
N ALA A 132 4.81 13.29 16.98
CA ALA A 132 5.19 14.55 16.34
C ALA A 132 4.31 15.74 16.76
N GLY A 133 3.15 15.49 17.37
CA GLY A 133 2.17 16.54 17.70
C GLY A 133 1.66 17.23 16.42
N ASP A 134 1.47 18.54 16.48
CA ASP A 134 1.00 19.36 15.35
C ASP A 134 1.93 19.30 14.13
N ALA A 135 3.18 18.89 14.32
CA ALA A 135 4.12 18.69 13.22
C ALA A 135 3.67 17.59 12.23
N ALA A 136 2.81 16.67 12.69
CA ALA A 136 2.28 15.60 11.85
C ALA A 136 1.26 16.09 10.81
N GLU A 137 0.63 17.26 11.03
CA GLU A 137 -0.37 17.80 10.11
C GLU A 137 0.22 18.02 8.71
N GLY A 138 -0.49 17.53 7.69
CA GLY A 138 -0.08 17.64 6.30
C GLY A 138 1.11 16.77 5.87
N LEU A 139 1.57 15.81 6.69
CA LEU A 139 2.50 14.80 6.20
C LEU A 139 1.83 14.00 5.07
N ILE A 140 2.63 13.45 4.18
CA ILE A 140 2.18 12.50 3.16
C ILE A 140 2.73 11.13 3.51
N CYS A 141 1.92 10.08 3.40
CA CYS A 141 2.41 8.72 3.56
C CYS A 141 1.70 7.75 2.61
N SER A 142 2.28 6.58 2.44
CA SER A 142 1.72 5.53 1.59
C SER A 142 1.43 4.27 2.39
N GLN A 143 0.42 3.51 1.96
CA GLN A 143 0.10 2.18 2.45
C GLN A 143 0.08 1.20 1.29
N ALA A 144 0.63 0.00 1.49
CA ALA A 144 0.63 -1.08 0.50
C ALA A 144 -0.70 -1.83 0.53
N GLY A 145 -1.74 -1.22 -0.03
CA GLY A 145 -3.10 -1.76 -0.09
C GLY A 145 -4.17 -0.68 -0.09
N LEU A 146 -5.43 -1.08 -0.15
CA LEU A 146 -6.57 -0.19 -0.02
C LEU A 146 -6.72 0.31 1.43
N PRO A 147 -7.28 1.51 1.63
CA PRO A 147 -7.54 2.01 2.98
C PRO A 147 -8.63 1.18 3.65
N VAL A 148 -8.63 1.12 4.98
CA VAL A 148 -9.60 0.36 5.78
C VAL A 148 -11.05 0.70 5.38
N GLN A 149 -11.32 1.95 5.07
CA GLN A 149 -12.65 2.43 4.67
C GLN A 149 -13.18 1.79 3.38
N ALA A 150 -12.26 1.25 2.55
CA ALA A 150 -12.61 0.52 1.33
C ALA A 150 -12.78 -1.00 1.55
N ALA A 151 -12.57 -1.51 2.77
CA ALA A 151 -12.85 -2.90 3.08
C ALA A 151 -14.35 -3.19 3.02
N ASN A 152 -14.73 -4.43 2.74
CA ASN A 152 -16.14 -4.77 2.62
C ASN A 152 -16.90 -4.55 3.94
N LYS A 153 -18.16 -4.08 3.81
CA LYS A 153 -19.00 -3.70 4.96
C LYS A 153 -19.21 -4.85 5.95
N LYS A 154 -19.30 -6.08 5.47
CA LYS A 154 -19.52 -7.25 6.34
C LYS A 154 -18.33 -7.44 7.30
N PHE A 155 -17.10 -7.26 6.82
CA PHE A 155 -15.91 -7.31 7.67
C PHE A 155 -15.90 -6.17 8.69
N LEU A 156 -16.15 -4.93 8.24
CA LEU A 156 -16.14 -3.75 9.11
C LEU A 156 -17.14 -3.88 10.25
N ASP A 157 -18.39 -4.24 9.93
CA ASP A 157 -19.48 -4.40 10.92
C ASP A 157 -19.14 -5.55 11.91
N ALA A 158 -18.68 -6.68 11.42
CA ALA A 158 -18.34 -7.84 12.25
C ALA A 158 -17.15 -7.56 13.17
N TYR A 159 -16.13 -6.85 12.68
CA TYR A 159 -14.95 -6.47 13.46
C TYR A 159 -15.36 -5.54 14.61
N LYS A 160 -16.11 -4.49 14.28
CA LYS A 160 -16.60 -3.52 15.28
C LYS A 160 -17.52 -4.19 16.32
N ALA A 161 -18.44 -5.04 15.90
CA ALA A 161 -19.31 -5.78 16.80
C ALA A 161 -18.55 -6.71 17.75
N LYS A 162 -17.47 -7.34 17.27
CA LYS A 162 -16.69 -8.30 18.05
C LYS A 162 -15.71 -7.63 19.01
N PHE A 163 -15.01 -6.57 18.57
CA PHE A 163 -13.90 -5.98 19.31
C PHE A 163 -14.21 -4.61 19.93
N ASN A 164 -15.38 -4.02 19.60
CA ASN A 164 -15.81 -2.68 20.03
C ASN A 164 -14.80 -1.55 19.69
N VAL A 165 -13.99 -1.75 18.64
CA VAL A 165 -13.06 -0.78 18.06
C VAL A 165 -13.11 -0.86 16.54
N GLU A 166 -12.71 0.20 15.86
CA GLU A 166 -12.57 0.18 14.40
C GLU A 166 -11.32 -0.63 14.00
N PRO A 167 -11.35 -1.36 12.87
CA PRO A 167 -10.16 -1.98 12.33
C PRO A 167 -9.16 -0.92 11.87
N ILE A 168 -7.88 -1.24 11.95
CA ILE A 168 -6.79 -0.34 11.56
C ILE A 168 -5.90 -0.99 10.49
N LEU A 169 -5.24 -0.14 9.71
CA LEU A 169 -4.18 -0.43 8.75
C LEU A 169 -4.34 -1.79 8.05
N TYR A 170 -3.66 -2.83 8.52
CA TYR A 170 -3.62 -4.15 7.90
C TYR A 170 -4.62 -5.17 8.47
N SER A 171 -5.54 -4.75 9.36
CA SER A 171 -6.56 -5.65 9.93
C SER A 171 -7.34 -6.45 8.87
N PRO A 172 -7.88 -5.85 7.78
CA PRO A 172 -8.60 -6.60 6.75
C PRO A 172 -7.67 -7.53 5.96
N PHE A 173 -6.42 -7.14 5.71
CA PHE A 173 -5.45 -7.97 4.99
C PHE A 173 -5.03 -9.20 5.78
N THR A 174 -4.82 -9.05 7.10
CA THR A 174 -4.50 -10.17 8.00
C THR A 174 -5.68 -11.13 8.13
N TYR A 175 -6.90 -10.59 8.18
CA TYR A 175 -8.13 -11.40 8.15
C TYR A 175 -8.21 -12.22 6.87
N ASP A 176 -7.98 -11.61 5.71
CA ASP A 176 -7.98 -12.30 4.43
C ASP A 176 -6.86 -13.34 4.35
N ALA A 177 -5.65 -13.03 4.81
CA ALA A 177 -4.54 -13.98 4.83
C ALA A 177 -4.87 -15.25 5.62
N ALA A 178 -5.51 -15.10 6.79
CA ALA A 178 -5.96 -16.26 7.58
C ALA A 178 -7.03 -17.07 6.84
N ASN A 179 -8.03 -16.41 6.24
CA ASN A 179 -9.08 -17.11 5.50
C ASN A 179 -8.56 -17.78 4.22
N LEU A 180 -7.61 -17.19 3.51
CA LEU A 180 -6.94 -17.80 2.36
C LEU A 180 -6.29 -19.14 2.73
N LEU A 181 -5.57 -19.19 3.86
CA LEU A 181 -5.01 -20.45 4.37
C LEU A 181 -6.10 -21.47 4.69
N ILE A 182 -7.16 -21.07 5.38
CA ILE A 182 -8.28 -21.93 5.75
C ILE A 182 -8.96 -22.49 4.50
N GLU A 183 -9.26 -21.66 3.51
CA GLU A 183 -9.91 -22.09 2.26
C GLU A 183 -9.00 -23.01 1.43
N ALA A 184 -7.69 -22.73 1.39
CA ALA A 184 -6.75 -23.63 0.73
C ALA A 184 -6.68 -25.01 1.42
N MET A 185 -6.66 -25.04 2.76
CA MET A 185 -6.70 -26.29 3.55
C MET A 185 -8.00 -27.07 3.33
N LYS A 186 -9.15 -26.39 3.30
CA LYS A 186 -10.45 -27.00 3.00
C LYS A 186 -10.48 -27.56 1.58
N GLY A 187 -10.06 -26.79 0.58
CA GLY A 187 -10.00 -27.22 -0.81
C GLY A 187 -9.08 -28.43 -1.03
N ALA A 188 -8.00 -28.50 -0.26
CA ALA A 188 -7.05 -29.61 -0.27
C ALA A 188 -7.49 -30.80 0.61
N ASN A 189 -8.51 -30.63 1.44
CA ASN A 189 -8.90 -31.55 2.50
C ASN A 189 -7.69 -32.01 3.38
N SER A 190 -6.78 -31.09 3.65
CA SER A 190 -5.53 -31.36 4.37
C SER A 190 -4.98 -30.08 5.02
N VAL A 191 -4.37 -30.24 6.20
CA VAL A 191 -3.60 -29.20 6.89
C VAL A 191 -2.10 -29.31 6.61
N ASP A 192 -1.68 -30.33 5.86
CA ASP A 192 -0.28 -30.50 5.45
C ASP A 192 0.10 -29.43 4.41
N PRO A 193 1.11 -28.60 4.68
CA PRO A 193 1.59 -27.59 3.74
C PRO A 193 1.95 -28.13 2.37
N ALA A 194 2.54 -29.33 2.28
CA ALA A 194 2.88 -29.95 1.01
C ALA A 194 1.65 -30.21 0.13
N ILE A 195 0.47 -30.36 0.74
CA ILE A 195 -0.79 -30.66 0.04
C ILE A 195 -1.60 -29.37 -0.23
N TYR A 196 -1.73 -28.44 0.75
CA TYR A 196 -2.57 -27.26 0.55
C TYR A 196 -1.87 -26.10 -0.18
N LEU A 197 -0.54 -25.96 -0.12
CA LEU A 197 0.16 -24.84 -0.79
C LEU A 197 -0.06 -24.79 -2.30
N PRO A 198 -0.12 -25.90 -3.05
CA PRO A 198 -0.51 -25.88 -4.47
C PRO A 198 -1.93 -25.36 -4.72
N GLN A 199 -2.86 -25.52 -3.77
CA GLN A 199 -4.20 -24.95 -3.84
C GLN A 199 -4.16 -23.45 -3.54
N LEU A 200 -3.41 -23.04 -2.51
CA LEU A 200 -3.22 -21.62 -2.18
C LEU A 200 -2.62 -20.85 -3.35
N ALA A 201 -1.65 -21.41 -4.06
CA ALA A 201 -1.02 -20.78 -5.21
C ALA A 201 -1.99 -20.50 -6.38
N LYS A 202 -3.09 -21.22 -6.46
CA LYS A 202 -4.10 -21.11 -7.54
C LYS A 202 -5.41 -20.50 -7.07
N ILE A 203 -5.47 -20.04 -5.81
CA ILE A 203 -6.71 -19.56 -5.22
C ILE A 203 -7.19 -18.29 -5.91
N SER A 204 -8.51 -18.19 -6.09
CA SER A 204 -9.21 -16.95 -6.38
C SER A 204 -10.22 -16.72 -5.28
N TYR A 205 -10.01 -15.71 -4.47
CA TYR A 205 -10.73 -15.49 -3.21
C TYR A 205 -11.31 -14.07 -3.14
N GLU A 206 -12.59 -13.97 -2.82
CA GLU A 206 -13.26 -12.70 -2.53
C GLU A 206 -13.20 -12.41 -1.04
N GLY A 207 -12.25 -11.56 -0.65
CA GLY A 207 -11.97 -11.23 0.74
C GLY A 207 -12.58 -9.91 1.22
N ALA A 208 -12.17 -9.50 2.41
CA ALA A 208 -12.48 -8.18 2.95
C ALA A 208 -11.81 -7.07 2.13
N THR A 209 -10.67 -7.37 1.50
CA THR A 209 -9.89 -6.44 0.68
C THR A 209 -10.13 -6.62 -0.83
N GLY A 210 -11.28 -7.22 -1.21
CA GLY A 210 -11.62 -7.52 -2.61
C GLY A 210 -11.01 -8.83 -3.10
N LYS A 211 -10.93 -8.97 -4.43
CA LYS A 211 -10.41 -10.18 -5.06
C LYS A 211 -8.91 -10.36 -4.82
N ILE A 212 -8.53 -11.56 -4.41
CA ILE A 212 -7.15 -11.94 -4.15
C ILE A 212 -6.78 -13.14 -5.02
N GLU A 213 -5.76 -12.94 -5.84
CA GLU A 213 -5.09 -13.96 -6.65
C GLU A 213 -3.58 -13.73 -6.54
N PHE A 214 -2.80 -14.79 -6.66
CA PHE A 214 -1.34 -14.71 -6.63
C PHE A 214 -0.74 -14.92 -8.02
N ASP A 215 0.42 -14.29 -8.25
CA ASP A 215 1.26 -14.59 -9.38
C ASP A 215 2.11 -15.85 -9.12
N ASP A 216 3.00 -16.20 -10.05
CA ASP A 216 3.88 -17.37 -9.97
C ASP A 216 4.96 -17.27 -8.87
N LYS A 217 5.14 -16.09 -8.29
CA LYS A 217 6.05 -15.82 -7.17
C LYS A 217 5.34 -15.79 -5.82
N GLY A 218 4.00 -15.77 -5.80
CA GLY A 218 3.18 -15.67 -4.59
C GLY A 218 2.86 -14.23 -4.19
N ASP A 219 3.11 -13.24 -5.05
CA ASP A 219 2.68 -11.86 -4.81
C ASP A 219 1.24 -11.63 -5.29
N ARG A 220 0.50 -10.78 -4.57
CA ARG A 220 -0.87 -10.41 -4.96
C ARG A 220 -0.84 -9.68 -6.30
N LYS A 221 -1.66 -10.17 -7.25
CA LYS A 221 -1.89 -9.49 -8.52
C LYS A 221 -2.66 -8.20 -8.29
N ASP A 222 -2.35 -7.19 -9.11
CA ASP A 222 -3.07 -5.90 -9.14
C ASP A 222 -3.20 -5.21 -7.76
N ALA A 223 -2.15 -5.33 -6.92
CA ALA A 223 -2.13 -4.68 -5.62
C ALA A 223 -2.22 -3.16 -5.76
N GLU A 224 -3.14 -2.55 -5.03
CA GLU A 224 -3.29 -1.11 -4.94
C GLU A 224 -2.34 -0.54 -3.89
N MET A 225 -1.98 0.76 -4.07
CA MET A 225 -1.30 1.59 -3.08
C MET A 225 -2.19 2.77 -2.74
N THR A 226 -2.28 3.10 -1.46
CA THR A 226 -3.03 4.28 -1.02
C THR A 226 -2.08 5.36 -0.55
N ILE A 227 -2.32 6.59 -0.97
CA ILE A 227 -1.65 7.78 -0.45
C ILE A 227 -2.57 8.46 0.55
N PHE A 228 -2.02 8.80 1.71
CA PHE A 228 -2.71 9.50 2.78
C PHE A 228 -2.03 10.83 3.10
N THR A 229 -2.79 11.69 3.74
CA THR A 229 -2.27 12.81 4.55
C THR A 229 -2.73 12.68 5.99
N MET A 230 -2.03 13.35 6.91
CA MET A 230 -2.52 13.53 8.27
C MET A 230 -3.37 14.80 8.31
N LYS A 231 -4.60 14.68 8.76
CA LYS A 231 -5.55 15.79 8.88
C LYS A 231 -6.33 15.69 10.19
N GLY A 232 -6.18 16.69 11.04
CA GLY A 232 -6.83 16.69 12.35
C GLY A 232 -6.48 15.47 13.21
N GLY A 233 -5.24 14.97 13.09
CA GLY A 233 -4.74 13.83 13.86
C GLY A 233 -5.15 12.46 13.33
N LYS A 234 -5.79 12.39 12.15
CA LYS A 234 -6.23 11.15 11.49
C LYS A 234 -5.66 11.02 10.09
N LEU A 235 -5.49 9.79 9.66
CA LEU A 235 -5.12 9.49 8.28
C LEU A 235 -6.33 9.70 7.35
N ASP A 236 -6.18 10.62 6.39
CA ASP A 236 -7.17 10.97 5.38
C ASP A 236 -6.66 10.47 4.01
N PRO A 237 -7.33 9.51 3.34
CA PRO A 237 -6.88 8.98 2.07
C PRO A 237 -7.07 10.01 0.95
N LEU A 238 -6.03 10.26 0.18
CA LEU A 238 -6.00 11.23 -0.92
C LEU A 238 -6.18 10.56 -2.28
N ALA A 239 -5.48 9.45 -2.50
CA ALA A 239 -5.45 8.79 -3.80
C ALA A 239 -5.19 7.28 -3.67
N ILE A 240 -5.73 6.54 -4.64
CA ILE A 240 -5.40 5.14 -4.89
C ILE A 240 -4.53 5.08 -6.14
N ILE A 241 -3.42 4.36 -6.06
CA ILE A 241 -2.54 4.09 -7.18
C ILE A 241 -2.65 2.62 -7.54
N LYS A 242 -3.06 2.35 -8.77
CA LYS A 242 -3.23 1.00 -9.31
C LYS A 242 -2.63 0.93 -10.71
N SER A 243 -1.74 -0.02 -10.94
CA SER A 243 -1.06 -0.21 -12.24
C SER A 243 -0.48 1.10 -12.81
N GLY A 244 0.12 1.94 -11.96
CA GLY A 244 0.71 3.23 -12.32
C GLY A 244 -0.28 4.38 -12.51
N ASN A 245 -1.59 4.13 -12.45
CA ASN A 245 -2.61 5.17 -12.56
C ASN A 245 -2.99 5.71 -11.17
N THR A 246 -3.05 7.03 -11.04
CA THR A 246 -3.50 7.71 -9.83
C THR A 246 -4.97 8.06 -9.94
N ILE A 247 -5.78 7.58 -9.00
CA ILE A 247 -7.22 7.84 -8.91
C ILE A 247 -7.46 8.59 -7.61
N LYS A 248 -8.12 9.73 -7.64
CA LYS A 248 -8.51 10.44 -6.41
C LYS A 248 -9.40 9.54 -5.57
N PHE A 249 -9.20 9.53 -4.25
CA PHE A 249 -9.94 8.64 -3.38
C PHE A 249 -11.47 8.85 -3.45
N GLU A 250 -11.91 10.08 -3.56
CA GLU A 250 -13.33 10.41 -3.74
C GLU A 250 -13.94 9.76 -5.01
N ASP A 251 -13.19 9.77 -6.11
CA ASP A 251 -13.65 9.17 -7.37
C ASP A 251 -13.62 7.64 -7.30
N PHE A 252 -12.63 7.07 -6.60
CA PHE A 252 -12.56 5.64 -6.34
C PHE A 252 -13.79 5.15 -5.55
N ILE A 253 -14.16 5.84 -4.47
CA ILE A 253 -15.34 5.48 -3.65
C ILE A 253 -16.65 5.65 -4.45
N LYS A 254 -16.77 6.71 -5.27
CA LYS A 254 -17.95 6.88 -6.14
C LYS A 254 -18.08 5.73 -7.14
N ALA A 255 -16.97 5.32 -7.75
CA ALA A 255 -16.95 4.20 -8.69
C ALA A 255 -17.29 2.87 -8.01
N ALA A 256 -16.79 2.64 -6.80
CA ALA A 256 -17.07 1.43 -6.02
C ALA A 256 -18.53 1.36 -5.51
N ALA A 257 -19.17 2.51 -5.29
CA ALA A 257 -20.58 2.62 -4.88
C ALA A 257 -21.58 2.55 -6.05
N ALA A 258 -21.11 2.67 -7.30
CA ALA A 258 -21.95 2.52 -8.48
C ALA A 258 -22.45 1.06 -8.58
N PRO A 259 -23.77 0.82 -8.81
CA PRO A 259 -24.26 -0.54 -9.01
C PRO A 259 -23.49 -1.19 -10.16
N ALA A 260 -22.98 -2.40 -9.92
CA ALA A 260 -22.31 -3.17 -10.96
C ALA A 260 -23.20 -3.23 -12.20
N ALA A 261 -22.72 -2.72 -13.33
CA ALA A 261 -23.46 -2.85 -14.59
C ALA A 261 -23.79 -4.33 -14.79
N ALA A 262 -25.07 -4.64 -14.96
CA ALA A 262 -25.51 -6.01 -15.19
C ALA A 262 -24.67 -6.61 -16.33
N PRO A 263 -24.17 -7.84 -16.19
CA PRO A 263 -23.41 -8.46 -17.26
C PRO A 263 -24.26 -8.42 -18.55
N ALA A 264 -23.67 -7.88 -19.62
CA ALA A 264 -24.34 -7.85 -20.92
C ALA A 264 -24.86 -9.25 -21.22
N ALA A 265 -26.17 -9.36 -21.46
CA ALA A 265 -26.82 -10.63 -21.80
C ALA A 265 -26.04 -11.30 -22.93
N ALA A 266 -25.60 -12.52 -22.69
CA ALA A 266 -24.96 -13.31 -23.71
C ALA A 266 -25.88 -13.35 -24.95
N PRO A 267 -25.35 -13.19 -26.18
CA PRO A 267 -26.20 -13.28 -27.38
C PRO A 267 -26.89 -14.63 -27.36
N ALA A 268 -28.23 -14.60 -27.54
CA ALA A 268 -29.08 -15.78 -27.60
C ALA A 268 -28.52 -16.74 -28.66
N ALA A 269 -28.26 -18.00 -28.26
CA ALA A 269 -27.84 -19.03 -29.19
C ALA A 269 -28.87 -19.17 -30.30
N ALA A 270 -28.39 -19.12 -31.54
CA ALA A 270 -29.23 -19.36 -32.72
C ALA A 270 -29.87 -20.76 -32.63
N PRO A 271 -31.15 -20.91 -33.03
CA PRO A 271 -31.80 -22.22 -32.99
C PRO A 271 -31.08 -23.21 -33.88
N ALA A 272 -30.81 -24.41 -33.38
CA ALA A 272 -30.20 -25.48 -34.10
C ALA A 272 -31.09 -25.89 -35.30
N ALA A 273 -30.50 -25.94 -36.47
CA ALA A 273 -31.17 -26.41 -37.70
C ALA A 273 -31.63 -27.87 -37.51
N ALA A 274 -32.90 -28.13 -37.88
CA ALA A 274 -33.47 -29.47 -37.86
C ALA A 274 -32.71 -30.41 -38.83
N PRO A 275 -32.56 -31.70 -38.51
CA PRO A 275 -31.92 -32.65 -39.45
C PRO A 275 -32.79 -32.90 -40.63
N ALA A 276 -32.19 -32.85 -41.84
CA ALA A 276 -32.83 -33.20 -43.09
C ALA A 276 -33.25 -34.67 -43.13
N ALA A 277 -34.47 -34.92 -43.56
CA ALA A 277 -34.99 -36.28 -43.78
C ALA A 277 -34.21 -36.95 -44.90
N ALA A 278 -33.86 -38.25 -44.72
CA ALA A 278 -33.28 -39.08 -45.75
C ALA A 278 -34.32 -39.48 -46.78
N PRO A 279 -33.94 -39.52 -48.07
CA PRO A 279 -34.83 -40.02 -49.11
C PRO A 279 -34.98 -41.56 -49.07
N ALA A 280 -36.17 -42.05 -49.49
CA ALA A 280 -36.56 -43.45 -49.56
C ALA A 280 -35.81 -44.22 -50.65
#